data_8b752b8ed1fe686343463d15e2420402
#
_entry.id   8b752b8ed1fe686343463d15e2420402
#
_cell.length_a   1.000
_cell.length_b   1.000
_cell.length_c   1.000
_cell.angle_alpha   90.00
_cell.angle_beta   90.00
_cell.angle_gamma   90.00
#
_symmetry.space_group_name_H-M   'P 1'
#
loop_
_entity.id
_entity.type
_entity.pdbx_description
1 polymer ?
#
loop_
_entity_poly.entity_id
_entity_poly.type
_entity_poly.pdbx_seq_one_letter_code
_entity_poly.pdbx_strand_id
1 'polypeptide(L)'
;MEGSAPESAAAMVIVSDPESLMVPDEDLLRMMFHLTPAESRLAQRLARGASLPEAAGDLRLSVETVRKRLKAVFEKTGTSRQPELISLLVTIGRLDGRLPGNADIP
;
A
#
# COMPACT_ATOMS: atom_id res chain seq x y z
N MET A 1 4.15 -25.63 17.79
CA MET A 1 3.94 -25.37 17.25
C MET A 1 3.16 -24.89 17.18
N GLU A 2 3.16 -24.59 17.36
CA GLU A 2 2.60 -24.16 17.06
C GLU A 2 2.48 -23.02 17.15
N GLY A 3 3.08 -22.48 18.10
CA GLY A 3 2.81 -21.14 18.30
C GLY A 3 2.93 -20.35 17.07
N SER A 4 3.94 -20.59 16.31
CA SER A 4 4.05 -19.85 15.07
C SER A 4 2.95 -20.24 14.11
N ALA A 5 2.43 -21.40 14.21
CA ALA A 5 1.38 -21.79 13.32
C ALA A 5 0.14 -20.91 13.45
N PRO A 6 -0.32 -20.61 14.66
CA PRO A 6 -1.46 -19.71 14.78
C PRO A 6 -1.16 -18.32 14.24
N GLU A 7 0.04 -17.87 14.45
CA GLU A 7 0.38 -16.57 13.95
C GLU A 7 0.40 -16.55 12.45
N SER A 8 0.89 -17.60 11.87
CA SER A 8 0.92 -17.68 10.42
C SER A 8 -0.47 -17.72 9.86
N ALA A 9 -1.34 -18.44 10.51
CA ALA A 9 -2.71 -18.55 10.03
C ALA A 9 -3.40 -17.19 10.09
N ALA A 10 -3.17 -16.46 11.16
CA ALA A 10 -3.78 -15.14 11.26
C ALA A 10 -3.25 -14.20 10.19
N ALA A 11 -1.95 -14.26 9.94
CA ALA A 11 -1.37 -13.42 8.92
C ALA A 11 -1.91 -13.78 7.56
N MET A 12 -2.10 -15.06 7.31
CA MET A 12 -2.61 -15.49 6.02
C MET A 12 -4.04 -15.05 5.81
N VAL A 13 -4.83 -15.07 6.85
CA VAL A 13 -6.20 -14.60 6.73
C VAL A 13 -6.23 -13.14 6.34
N ILE A 14 -5.37 -12.35 6.96
CA ILE A 14 -5.30 -10.93 6.65
C ILE A 14 -4.91 -10.74 5.19
N VAL A 15 -3.92 -11.50 4.75
CA VAL A 15 -3.45 -11.35 3.39
C VAL A 15 -4.51 -11.79 2.39
N SER A 16 -5.31 -12.77 2.74
CA SER A 16 -6.29 -13.26 1.79
C SER A 16 -7.52 -12.38 1.69
N ASP A 17 -7.67 -11.40 2.58
CA ASP A 17 -8.80 -10.49 2.49
C ASP A 17 -8.26 -9.10 2.22
N PRO A 18 -8.32 -8.65 0.98
CA PRO A 18 -7.76 -7.33 0.64
C PRO A 18 -8.35 -6.20 1.43
N GLU A 19 -9.58 -6.36 1.88
CA GLU A 19 -10.19 -5.27 2.61
C GLU A 19 -9.68 -5.15 4.02
N SER A 20 -9.05 -6.18 4.53
CA SER A 20 -8.51 -6.09 5.86
C SER A 20 -7.06 -5.61 5.86
N LEU A 21 -6.49 -5.33 4.69
CA LEU A 21 -5.15 -4.80 4.64
C LEU A 21 -5.17 -3.35 5.10
N MET A 22 -4.20 -3.00 5.92
CA MET A 22 -4.09 -1.63 6.36
C MET A 22 -3.22 -0.89 5.37
N VAL A 23 -3.87 -0.21 4.46
CA VAL A 23 -3.18 0.57 3.45
C VAL A 23 -3.36 2.03 3.80
N PRO A 24 -2.31 2.85 3.76
CA PRO A 24 -2.44 4.27 4.08
C PRO A 24 -3.42 4.94 3.12
N ASP A 25 -4.17 5.89 3.63
CA ASP A 25 -5.10 6.57 2.75
C ASP A 25 -4.37 7.59 1.88
N GLU A 26 -5.09 8.13 0.94
CA GLU A 26 -4.53 9.04 -0.03
C GLU A 26 -3.94 10.28 0.62
N ASP A 27 -4.63 10.82 1.59
CA ASP A 27 -4.18 12.05 2.25
C ASP A 27 -2.87 11.82 2.99
N LEU A 28 -2.75 10.69 3.67
CA LEU A 28 -1.54 10.39 4.40
C LEU A 28 -0.35 10.24 3.45
N LEU A 29 -0.56 9.55 2.34
CA LEU A 29 0.51 9.36 1.36
C LEU A 29 0.94 10.69 0.75
N ARG A 30 -0.01 11.56 0.48
CA ARG A 30 0.31 12.86 -0.07
C ARG A 30 1.08 13.70 0.94
N MET A 31 0.69 13.61 2.20
CA MET A 31 1.35 14.39 3.23
C MET A 31 2.76 13.89 3.49
N MET A 32 2.95 12.58 3.53
CA MET A 32 4.26 12.02 3.86
C MET A 32 5.26 12.11 2.73
N PHE A 33 4.82 11.90 1.50
CA PHE A 33 5.75 11.78 0.39
C PHE A 33 5.53 12.78 -0.70
N HIS A 34 4.59 13.68 -0.52
CA HIS A 34 4.24 14.68 -1.55
C HIS A 34 3.78 14.03 -2.85
N LEU A 35 3.09 12.92 -2.74
CA LEU A 35 2.56 12.28 -3.93
C LEU A 35 1.38 13.06 -4.47
N THR A 36 1.22 13.05 -5.77
CA THR A 36 0.02 13.62 -6.38
C THR A 36 -1.16 12.68 -6.10
N PRO A 37 -2.39 13.13 -6.26
CA PRO A 37 -3.52 12.22 -6.07
C PRO A 37 -3.44 10.98 -6.96
N ALA A 38 -3.01 11.15 -8.19
CA ALA A 38 -2.88 10.01 -9.10
C ALA A 38 -1.80 9.05 -8.64
N GLU A 39 -0.68 9.58 -8.15
CA GLU A 39 0.38 8.74 -7.63
C GLU A 39 -0.06 7.99 -6.38
N SER A 40 -0.82 8.66 -5.53
CA SER A 40 -1.32 8.04 -4.31
C SER A 40 -2.28 6.89 -4.63
N ARG A 41 -3.14 7.09 -5.60
CA ARG A 41 -4.07 6.02 -5.99
C ARG A 41 -3.32 4.81 -6.56
N LEU A 42 -2.28 5.05 -7.34
CA LEU A 42 -1.48 3.96 -7.85
C LEU A 42 -0.81 3.22 -6.70
N ALA A 43 -0.22 3.95 -5.78
CA ALA A 43 0.46 3.35 -4.64
C ALA A 43 -0.54 2.47 -3.85
N GLN A 44 -1.74 2.96 -3.64
CA GLN A 44 -2.74 2.20 -2.91
C GLN A 44 -3.12 0.90 -3.63
N ARG A 45 -3.27 0.97 -4.95
CA ARG A 45 -3.62 -0.23 -5.72
C ARG A 45 -2.52 -1.28 -5.60
N LEU A 46 -1.28 -0.85 -5.70
CA LEU A 46 -0.16 -1.79 -5.59
C LEU A 46 -0.06 -2.37 -4.19
N ALA A 47 -0.30 -1.55 -3.18
CA ALA A 47 -0.24 -2.03 -1.80
C ALA A 47 -1.32 -3.08 -1.53
N ARG A 48 -2.42 -3.03 -2.27
CA ARG A 48 -3.48 -4.02 -2.14
C ARG A 48 -3.24 -5.26 -2.98
N GLY A 49 -2.11 -5.31 -3.67
CA GLY A 49 -1.75 -6.50 -4.41
C GLY A 49 -2.00 -6.47 -5.90
N ALA A 50 -2.41 -5.33 -6.44
CA ALA A 50 -2.66 -5.25 -7.88
C ALA A 50 -1.35 -5.31 -8.65
N SER A 51 -1.38 -5.98 -9.79
CA SER A 51 -0.26 -5.94 -10.71
C SER A 51 -0.31 -4.62 -11.47
N LEU A 52 0.74 -4.32 -12.22
CA LEU A 52 0.74 -3.10 -13.02
C LEU A 52 -0.39 -3.11 -14.06
N PRO A 53 -0.63 -4.20 -14.77
CA PRO A 53 -1.76 -4.21 -15.70
C PRO A 53 -3.11 -4.05 -15.00
N GLU A 54 -3.26 -4.63 -13.81
CA GLU A 54 -4.50 -4.48 -13.05
C GLU A 54 -4.70 -3.05 -12.62
N ALA A 55 -3.64 -2.43 -12.11
CA ALA A 55 -3.72 -1.04 -11.70
C ALA A 55 -4.02 -0.14 -12.89
N ALA A 56 -3.43 -0.44 -14.03
CA ALA A 56 -3.67 0.34 -15.24
C ALA A 56 -5.16 0.26 -15.62
N GLY A 57 -5.72 -0.91 -15.56
CA GLY A 57 -7.14 -1.08 -15.85
C GLY A 57 -8.02 -0.32 -14.88
N ASP A 58 -7.71 -0.44 -13.60
CA ASP A 58 -8.49 0.26 -12.58
C ASP A 58 -8.42 1.77 -12.71
N LEU A 59 -7.28 2.27 -13.09
CA LEU A 59 -7.07 3.71 -13.20
C LEU A 59 -7.34 4.24 -14.60
N ARG A 60 -7.69 3.34 -15.51
CA ARG A 60 -7.97 3.68 -16.91
C ARG A 60 -6.79 4.35 -17.58
N LEU A 61 -5.62 3.76 -17.38
CA LEU A 61 -4.39 4.25 -17.96
C LEU A 61 -3.70 3.13 -18.71
N SER A 62 -2.76 3.46 -19.56
CA SER A 62 -1.95 2.44 -20.19
C SER A 62 -0.91 1.94 -19.19
N VAL A 63 -0.42 0.73 -19.40
CA VAL A 63 0.63 0.20 -18.53
C VAL A 63 1.87 1.06 -18.60
N GLU A 64 2.15 1.62 -19.76
CA GLU A 64 3.29 2.48 -19.92
C GLU A 64 3.18 3.72 -19.07
N THR A 65 2.01 4.33 -19.03
CA THR A 65 1.76 5.50 -18.18
C THR A 65 1.91 5.11 -16.71
N VAL A 66 1.41 3.93 -16.34
CA VAL A 66 1.53 3.46 -14.96
C VAL A 66 2.99 3.28 -14.60
N ARG A 67 3.81 2.75 -15.49
CA ARG A 67 5.22 2.59 -15.22
C ARG A 67 5.92 3.91 -14.97
N LYS A 68 5.58 4.91 -15.77
CA LYS A 68 6.17 6.24 -15.57
C LYS A 68 5.75 6.83 -14.24
N ARG A 69 4.49 6.65 -13.90
CA ARG A 69 3.98 7.16 -12.64
C ARG A 69 4.62 6.43 -11.46
N LEU A 70 4.83 5.13 -11.62
CA LEU A 70 5.46 4.34 -10.59
C LEU A 70 6.90 4.80 -10.34
N LYS A 71 7.60 5.17 -11.41
CA LYS A 71 8.95 5.67 -11.24
C LYS A 71 8.96 6.92 -10.36
N ALA A 72 8.00 7.81 -10.57
CA ALA A 72 7.90 9.00 -9.72
C ALA A 72 7.59 8.63 -8.28
N VAL A 73 6.73 7.63 -8.06
CA VAL A 73 6.42 7.17 -6.72
C VAL A 73 7.67 6.60 -6.05
N PHE A 74 8.46 5.81 -6.77
CA PHE A 74 9.70 5.29 -6.22
C PHE A 74 10.61 6.43 -5.78
N GLU A 75 10.77 7.44 -6.61
CA GLU A 75 11.63 8.55 -6.28
C GLU A 75 11.15 9.29 -5.04
N LYS A 76 9.87 9.50 -4.94
CA LYS A 76 9.34 10.27 -3.82
C LYS A 76 9.31 9.48 -2.52
N THR A 77 9.23 8.15 -2.60
CA THR A 77 9.19 7.33 -1.40
C THR A 77 10.56 6.77 -1.01
N GLY A 78 11.55 6.98 -1.85
CA GLY A 78 12.89 6.47 -1.55
C GLY A 78 13.02 4.99 -1.76
N THR A 79 12.17 4.40 -2.59
CA THR A 79 12.25 2.97 -2.89
C THR A 79 12.70 2.78 -4.33
N SER A 80 13.12 1.56 -4.65
CA SER A 80 13.60 1.26 -5.99
C SER A 80 12.87 0.13 -6.67
N ARG A 81 12.14 -0.65 -5.93
CA ARG A 81 11.44 -1.79 -6.49
C ARG A 81 10.07 -1.91 -5.90
N GLN A 82 9.20 -2.53 -6.65
CA GLN A 82 7.82 -2.68 -6.25
C GLN A 82 7.66 -3.37 -4.89
N PRO A 83 8.37 -4.48 -4.61
CA PRO A 83 8.23 -5.11 -3.29
C PRO A 83 8.65 -4.19 -2.14
N GLU A 84 9.67 -3.36 -2.36
CA GLU A 84 10.09 -2.42 -1.33
C GLU A 84 9.00 -1.39 -1.08
N LEU A 85 8.40 -0.90 -2.13
CA LEU A 85 7.34 0.08 -2.02
C LEU A 85 6.15 -0.51 -1.27
N ILE A 86 5.75 -1.71 -1.64
CA ILE A 86 4.61 -2.36 -1.01
C ILE A 86 4.89 -2.59 0.48
N SER A 87 6.09 -3.04 0.80
CA SER A 87 6.46 -3.28 2.18
C SER A 87 6.40 -1.99 2.99
N LEU A 88 6.91 -0.91 2.43
CA LEU A 88 6.87 0.39 3.08
C LEU A 88 5.43 0.82 3.33
N LEU A 89 4.58 0.72 2.33
CA LEU A 89 3.20 1.19 2.45
C LEU A 89 2.41 0.35 3.44
N VAL A 90 2.61 -0.95 3.44
CA VAL A 90 1.90 -1.81 4.38
C VAL A 90 2.36 -1.51 5.80
N THR A 91 3.66 -1.26 5.99
CA THR A 91 4.18 -0.92 7.30
C THR A 91 3.58 0.39 7.79
N ILE A 92 3.52 1.39 6.93
CA ILE A 92 2.94 2.68 7.30
C ILE A 92 1.46 2.51 7.63
N GLY A 93 0.76 1.72 6.85
CA GLY A 93 -0.66 1.49 7.11
C GLY A 93 -0.89 0.85 8.47
N ARG A 94 -0.05 -0.12 8.83
CA ARG A 94 -0.18 -0.74 10.13
C ARG A 94 0.10 0.23 11.25
N LEU A 95 1.14 1.05 11.11
CA LEU A 95 1.48 2.01 12.13
C LEU A 95 0.38 3.05 12.29
N ASP A 96 -0.15 3.52 11.18
CA ASP A 96 -1.23 4.49 11.21
C ASP A 96 -2.44 3.91 11.92
N GLY A 97 -2.77 2.67 11.61
CA GLY A 97 -3.92 2.01 12.23
C GLY A 97 -3.74 1.74 13.70
N ARG A 98 -2.50 1.79 14.21
CA ARG A 98 -2.26 1.54 15.61
C ARG A 98 -2.05 2.80 16.43
N LEU A 99 -1.99 3.93 15.80
CA LEU A 99 -1.77 5.16 16.53
C LEU A 99 -2.99 5.47 17.40
N PRO A 100 -2.78 5.80 18.64
CA PRO A 100 -3.90 6.03 19.54
C PRO A 100 -4.86 7.08 19.06
N GLY A 101 -4.35 8.15 18.50
CA GLY A 101 -5.21 9.18 18.01
C GLY A 101 -6.09 8.73 16.87
N ASN A 102 -5.72 7.60 16.27
CA ASN A 102 -6.46 7.14 15.17
C ASN A 102 -7.39 6.04 15.59
N ALA A 103 -6.88 5.12 16.32
CA ALA A 103 -7.65 3.94 16.57
C ALA A 103 -8.58 4.05 17.71
N ASP A 104 -8.22 4.78 18.64
CA ASP A 104 -8.96 4.70 19.76
C ASP A 104 -9.58 5.78 20.25
N ILE A 105 -9.70 6.70 19.54
CA ILE A 105 -10.37 7.77 20.03
C ILE A 105 -11.63 7.30 20.38
N PRO A 106 -11.82 7.04 21.50
CA PRO A 106 -13.12 6.56 21.91
C PRO A 106 -14.08 7.68 21.97
#